data_1b0273dcc770de77392b6fc1b61da7c6
#
_entry.id   1b0273dcc770de77392b6fc1b61da7c6
#
_cell.length_a   1.000
_cell.length_b   1.000
_cell.length_c   1.000
_cell.angle_alpha   90.00
_cell.angle_beta   90.00
_cell.angle_gamma   90.00
#
_symmetry.space_group_name_H-M   'P 1'
#
loop_
_entity.id
_entity.type
_entity.pdbx_description
1 polymer ?
#
loop_
_entity_poly.entity_id
_entity_poly.type
_entity_poly.pdbx_seq_one_letter_code
_entity_poly.pdbx_strand_id
1 'polypeptide(L)'
;MKKIAIVGAGGFGQEVFCIWRDMLRAQNTKYEFIGFFDDAPGLLKNNFGKIVGTVEQLNIIDYPLEVAIAIGTPKHIFTVKQLINNNYLIFPNIIHPTVQFLGKDSINIGHGNIFALNTIISCNTKIGDFNVFNTR
;
A
#
# COMPACT_ATOMS: atom_id res chain seq x y z
N MET A 1 -15.11 -10.85 2.16
CA MET A 1 -14.53 -9.91 1.17
C MET A 1 -13.42 -9.12 1.83
N LYS A 2 -12.28 -9.02 1.18
CA LYS A 2 -11.14 -8.27 1.67
C LYS A 2 -11.45 -6.78 1.65
N LYS A 3 -11.17 -6.08 2.75
CA LYS A 3 -11.32 -4.62 2.81
C LYS A 3 -9.94 -3.98 2.74
N ILE A 4 -9.80 -2.99 1.89
CA ILE A 4 -8.51 -2.32 1.64
C ILE A 4 -8.66 -0.80 1.71
N ALA A 5 -7.58 -0.14 2.11
CA ALA A 5 -7.49 1.31 2.17
C ALA A 5 -6.07 1.76 1.86
N ILE A 6 -5.92 3.03 1.52
CA ILE A 6 -4.62 3.60 1.15
C ILE A 6 -4.39 4.87 1.96
N VAL A 7 -3.21 4.99 2.57
CA VAL A 7 -2.75 6.23 3.17
C VAL A 7 -2.03 7.04 2.11
N GLY A 8 -2.52 8.25 1.87
CA GLY A 8 -2.01 9.14 0.83
C GLY A 8 -2.93 9.15 -0.38
N ALA A 9 -3.52 10.30 -0.68
CA ALA A 9 -4.50 10.46 -1.76
C ALA A 9 -3.96 11.28 -2.93
N GLY A 10 -2.69 11.62 -2.93
CA GLY A 10 -2.04 12.32 -4.02
C GLY A 10 -1.74 11.39 -5.20
N GLY A 11 -0.88 11.86 -6.10
CA GLY A 11 -0.56 11.11 -7.32
C GLY A 11 -0.06 9.70 -7.06
N PHE A 12 0.86 9.54 -6.10
CA PHE A 12 1.39 8.21 -5.77
C PHE A 12 0.31 7.30 -5.17
N GLY A 13 -0.54 7.84 -4.30
CA GLY A 13 -1.65 7.06 -3.74
C GLY A 13 -2.59 6.53 -4.82
N GLN A 14 -2.86 7.34 -5.83
CA GLN A 14 -3.69 6.94 -6.96
C GLN A 14 -3.00 5.86 -7.80
N GLU A 15 -1.69 5.96 -8.01
CA GLU A 15 -0.93 4.91 -8.67
C GLU A 15 -0.97 3.61 -7.89
N VAL A 16 -0.81 3.68 -6.57
CA VAL A 16 -0.85 2.49 -5.71
C VAL A 16 -2.22 1.82 -5.78
N PHE A 17 -3.29 2.60 -5.85
CA PHE A 17 -4.62 2.02 -6.07
C PHE A 17 -4.64 1.18 -7.35
N CYS A 18 -4.13 1.72 -8.45
CA CYS A 18 -4.11 1.00 -9.73
C CYS A 18 -3.25 -0.27 -9.66
N ILE A 19 -2.09 -0.19 -9.02
CA ILE A 19 -1.20 -1.35 -8.83
C ILE A 19 -1.91 -2.44 -8.03
N TRP A 20 -2.52 -2.05 -6.93
CA TRP A 20 -3.21 -2.99 -6.03
C TRP A 20 -4.42 -3.63 -6.71
N ARG A 21 -5.20 -2.82 -7.42
CA ARG A 21 -6.33 -3.31 -8.21
C ARG A 21 -5.89 -4.38 -9.21
N ASP A 22 -4.80 -4.11 -9.94
CA ASP A 22 -4.29 -5.06 -10.92
C ASP A 22 -3.82 -6.35 -10.24
N MET A 23 -3.16 -6.24 -9.09
CA MET A 23 -2.75 -7.42 -8.31
C MET A 23 -3.96 -8.27 -7.89
N LEU A 24 -4.97 -7.62 -7.33
CA LEU A 24 -6.16 -8.32 -6.85
C LEU A 24 -6.95 -8.96 -7.98
N ARG A 25 -7.04 -8.30 -9.13
CA ARG A 25 -7.66 -8.86 -10.33
C ARG A 25 -6.92 -10.11 -10.82
N ALA A 26 -5.59 -10.06 -10.84
CA ALA A 26 -4.77 -11.20 -11.25
C ALA A 26 -4.93 -12.39 -10.30
N GLN A 27 -5.20 -12.12 -9.03
CA GLN A 27 -5.43 -13.15 -8.01
C GLN A 27 -6.89 -13.60 -7.92
N ASN A 28 -7.78 -13.05 -8.73
CA ASN A 28 -9.23 -13.27 -8.66
C ASN A 28 -9.78 -13.03 -7.25
N THR A 29 -9.24 -12.05 -6.55
CA THR A 29 -9.63 -11.71 -5.18
C THR A 29 -10.67 -10.59 -5.19
N LYS A 30 -11.81 -10.84 -4.57
CA LYS A 30 -12.83 -9.82 -4.37
C LYS A 30 -12.42 -8.90 -3.22
N TYR A 31 -12.68 -7.61 -3.38
CA TYR A 31 -12.31 -6.62 -2.38
C TYR A 31 -13.32 -5.48 -2.34
N GLU A 32 -13.30 -4.78 -1.21
CA GLU A 32 -14.01 -3.51 -1.04
C GLU A 32 -12.98 -2.44 -0.74
N PHE A 33 -12.91 -1.41 -1.59
CA PHE A 33 -12.02 -0.27 -1.34
C PHE A 33 -12.74 0.72 -0.43
N ILE A 34 -12.27 0.84 0.82
CA ILE A 34 -12.85 1.72 1.82
C ILE A 34 -12.60 3.19 1.45
N GLY A 35 -11.41 3.52 0.97
CA GLY A 35 -11.06 4.88 0.59
C GLY A 35 -9.63 5.24 0.96
N PHE A 36 -9.34 6.53 0.82
CA PHE A 36 -8.03 7.11 1.15
C PHE A 36 -8.08 7.75 2.53
N PHE A 37 -6.99 7.65 3.26
CA PHE A 37 -6.75 8.37 4.50
C PHE A 37 -5.64 9.38 4.25
N ASP A 38 -5.91 10.66 4.47
CA ASP A 38 -4.97 11.72 4.14
C ASP A 38 -5.25 12.93 5.04
N ASP A 39 -4.19 13.56 5.52
CA ASP A 39 -4.30 14.70 6.42
C ASP A 39 -4.44 16.03 5.68
N ALA A 40 -4.38 16.05 4.35
CA ALA A 40 -4.47 17.27 3.57
C ALA A 40 -5.83 17.95 3.77
N PRO A 41 -5.85 19.21 4.22
CA PRO A 41 -7.11 19.91 4.46
C PRO A 41 -7.83 20.20 3.16
N GLY A 42 -9.17 20.07 3.16
CA GLY A 42 -10.01 20.40 2.03
C GLY A 42 -10.03 19.39 0.91
N LEU A 43 -9.23 18.33 0.98
CA LEU A 43 -9.25 17.26 -0.01
C LEU A 43 -10.36 16.28 0.33
N LEU A 44 -11.35 16.13 -0.57
CA LEU A 44 -12.52 15.31 -0.34
C LEU A 44 -12.50 14.01 -1.14
N LYS A 45 -11.92 14.03 -2.32
CA LYS A 45 -11.88 12.87 -3.21
C LYS A 45 -10.81 13.08 -4.29
N ASN A 46 -10.46 11.98 -4.96
CA ASN A 46 -9.69 11.99 -6.20
C ASN A 46 -10.41 11.14 -7.24
N ASN A 47 -9.76 10.84 -8.37
CA ASN A 47 -10.39 10.08 -9.46
C ASN A 47 -10.71 8.62 -9.10
N PHE A 48 -10.22 8.12 -7.98
CA PHE A 48 -10.33 6.70 -7.63
C PHE A 48 -11.14 6.44 -6.36
N GLY A 49 -11.40 7.46 -5.56
CA GLY A 49 -12.20 7.28 -4.37
C GLY A 49 -12.25 8.50 -3.47
N LYS A 50 -12.90 8.33 -2.35
CA LYS A 50 -13.09 9.39 -1.36
C LYS A 50 -11.96 9.40 -0.34
N ILE A 51 -11.72 10.58 0.25
CA ILE A 51 -10.91 10.69 1.44
C ILE A 51 -11.86 10.47 2.62
N VAL A 52 -11.68 9.35 3.32
CA VAL A 52 -12.63 8.93 4.37
C VAL A 52 -12.18 9.26 5.78
N GLY A 53 -10.97 9.79 5.92
CA GLY A 53 -10.48 10.21 7.23
C GLY A 53 -9.04 10.68 7.19
N THR A 54 -8.58 11.13 8.35
CA THR A 54 -7.17 11.44 8.59
C THR A 54 -6.40 10.15 8.87
N VAL A 55 -5.09 10.22 8.83
CA VAL A 55 -4.23 9.05 9.14
C VAL A 55 -4.54 8.52 10.54
N GLU A 56 -4.68 9.41 11.52
CA GLU A 56 -4.95 9.01 12.90
C GLU A 56 -6.28 8.28 13.06
N GLN A 57 -7.26 8.58 12.21
CA GLN A 57 -8.57 7.91 12.24
C GLN A 57 -8.50 6.45 11.85
N LEU A 58 -7.39 5.96 11.29
CA LEU A 58 -7.18 4.53 11.13
C LEU A 58 -7.20 3.79 12.47
N ASN A 59 -6.88 4.47 13.56
CA ASN A 59 -6.83 3.85 14.88
C ASN A 59 -8.20 3.47 15.45
N ILE A 60 -9.29 3.99 14.89
CA ILE A 60 -10.64 3.64 15.35
C ILE A 60 -11.31 2.54 14.51
N ILE A 61 -10.63 2.04 13.49
CA ILE A 61 -11.13 0.92 12.69
C ILE A 61 -11.26 -0.31 13.59
N ASP A 62 -12.41 -0.96 13.56
CA ASP A 62 -12.72 -2.10 14.44
C ASP A 62 -12.95 -3.40 13.67
N TYR A 63 -12.39 -3.51 12.48
CA TYR A 63 -12.43 -4.70 11.63
C TYR A 63 -11.08 -4.87 10.92
N PRO A 64 -10.76 -6.09 10.45
CA PRO A 64 -9.53 -6.30 9.69
C PRO A 64 -9.52 -5.46 8.42
N LEU A 65 -8.47 -4.65 8.27
CA LEU A 65 -8.31 -3.75 7.13
C LEU A 65 -6.88 -3.84 6.63
N GLU A 66 -6.72 -4.14 5.33
CA GLU A 66 -5.40 -4.09 4.69
C GLU A 66 -5.13 -2.66 4.23
N VAL A 67 -3.96 -2.16 4.56
CA VAL A 67 -3.59 -0.76 4.33
C VAL A 67 -2.27 -0.69 3.59
N ALA A 68 -2.23 0.09 2.52
CA ALA A 68 -0.99 0.47 1.86
C ALA A 68 -0.62 1.89 2.27
N ILE A 69 0.65 2.11 2.63
CA ILE A 69 1.16 3.46 2.91
C ILE A 69 1.80 3.98 1.63
N ALA A 70 1.07 4.83 0.91
CA ALA A 70 1.47 5.35 -0.39
C ALA A 70 2.10 6.73 -0.24
N ILE A 71 3.26 6.76 0.39
CA ILE A 71 4.02 7.97 0.67
C ILE A 71 5.43 7.75 0.13
N GLY A 72 5.93 8.72 -0.65
CA GLY A 72 7.17 8.56 -1.41
C GLY A 72 8.45 8.75 -0.63
N THR A 73 8.41 9.27 0.60
CA THR A 73 9.63 9.54 1.36
C THR A 73 9.70 8.70 2.63
N PRO A 74 10.86 8.06 2.91
CA PRO A 74 11.01 7.22 4.10
C PRO A 74 10.71 7.94 5.41
N LYS A 75 11.07 9.22 5.50
CA LYS A 75 10.81 10.01 6.69
C LYS A 75 9.32 10.14 6.99
N HIS A 76 8.51 10.40 5.96
CA HIS A 76 7.06 10.52 6.13
C HIS A 76 6.41 9.17 6.42
N ILE A 77 6.91 8.11 5.81
CA ILE A 77 6.44 6.74 6.13
C ILE A 77 6.68 6.45 7.61
N PHE A 78 7.86 6.77 8.11
CA PHE A 78 8.18 6.58 9.52
C PHE A 78 7.22 7.37 10.42
N THR A 79 6.95 8.63 10.10
CA THR A 79 6.03 9.48 10.85
C THR A 79 4.63 8.88 10.88
N VAL A 80 4.12 8.43 9.74
CA VAL A 80 2.80 7.80 9.63
C VAL A 80 2.74 6.54 10.49
N LYS A 81 3.76 5.71 10.44
CA LYS A 81 3.81 4.48 11.24
C LYS A 81 3.79 4.77 12.74
N GLN A 82 4.40 5.88 13.17
CA GLN A 82 4.36 6.29 14.58
C GLN A 82 2.96 6.65 15.04
N LEU A 83 2.12 7.16 14.15
CA LEU A 83 0.74 7.55 14.47
C LEU A 83 -0.21 6.36 14.52
N ILE A 84 0.12 5.27 13.86
CA ILE A 84 -0.77 4.12 13.72
C ILE A 84 -0.52 3.14 14.89
N ASN A 85 -1.60 2.84 15.63
CA ASN A 85 -1.56 1.93 16.77
C ASN A 85 -2.86 1.13 16.82
N ASN A 86 -3.03 0.21 15.87
CA ASN A 86 -4.26 -0.57 15.74
C ASN A 86 -3.94 -1.95 15.16
N ASN A 87 -4.15 -2.99 15.95
CA ASN A 87 -3.84 -4.37 15.57
C ASN A 87 -4.77 -4.94 14.51
N TYR A 88 -5.89 -4.29 14.19
CA TYR A 88 -6.74 -4.69 13.08
C TYR A 88 -6.12 -4.37 11.72
N LEU A 89 -5.14 -3.47 11.68
CA LEU A 89 -4.53 -3.06 10.41
C LEU A 89 -3.46 -4.06 9.98
N ILE A 90 -3.51 -4.42 8.71
CA ILE A 90 -2.58 -5.34 8.08
C ILE A 90 -1.90 -4.58 6.95
N PHE A 91 -0.57 -4.71 6.84
CA PHE A 91 0.20 -4.02 5.81
C PHE A 91 0.79 -5.05 4.85
N PRO A 92 0.04 -5.42 3.80
CA PRO A 92 0.52 -6.42 2.85
C PRO A 92 1.57 -5.85 1.90
N ASN A 93 2.29 -6.73 1.24
CA ASN A 93 3.09 -6.33 0.08
C ASN A 93 2.16 -6.17 -1.12
N ILE A 94 2.27 -5.03 -1.79
CA ILE A 94 1.51 -4.74 -3.00
C ILE A 94 2.45 -4.97 -4.17
N ILE A 95 2.19 -6.00 -4.96
CA ILE A 95 3.10 -6.45 -6.02
C ILE A 95 2.33 -6.49 -7.33
N HIS A 96 2.70 -5.61 -8.27
CA HIS A 96 2.07 -5.65 -9.58
C HIS A 96 2.33 -6.99 -10.28
N PRO A 97 1.38 -7.54 -11.04
CA PRO A 97 1.57 -8.82 -11.73
C PRO A 97 2.75 -8.87 -12.69
N THR A 98 3.23 -7.73 -13.18
CA THR A 98 4.40 -7.67 -14.08
C THR A 98 5.75 -7.74 -13.36
N VAL A 99 5.76 -7.71 -12.04
CA VAL A 99 7.00 -7.78 -11.26
C VAL A 99 7.63 -9.16 -11.41
N GLN A 100 8.94 -9.20 -11.60
CA GLN A 100 9.69 -10.44 -11.75
C GLN A 100 10.68 -10.60 -10.60
N PHE A 101 10.66 -11.79 -10.00
CA PHE A 101 11.60 -12.18 -8.97
C PHE A 101 12.52 -13.25 -9.54
N LEU A 102 13.81 -12.96 -9.62
CA LEU A 102 14.79 -13.91 -10.13
C LEU A 102 15.24 -14.82 -8.97
N GLY A 103 14.84 -16.09 -9.05
CA GLY A 103 15.14 -17.04 -7.97
C GLY A 103 14.39 -16.66 -6.68
N LYS A 104 13.09 -16.66 -6.74
CA LYS A 104 12.21 -16.17 -5.66
C LYS A 104 12.52 -16.79 -4.30
N ASP A 105 12.90 -18.08 -4.27
CA ASP A 105 13.20 -18.78 -3.02
C ASP A 105 14.43 -18.22 -2.31
N SER A 106 15.29 -17.48 -3.04
CA SER A 106 16.49 -16.84 -2.47
C SER A 106 16.21 -15.42 -1.99
N ILE A 107 14.98 -14.92 -2.15
CA ILE A 107 14.62 -13.54 -1.84
C ILE A 107 13.78 -13.51 -0.58
N ASN A 108 14.21 -12.72 0.41
CA ASN A 108 13.47 -12.50 1.65
C ASN A 108 12.80 -11.13 1.59
N ILE A 109 11.48 -11.11 1.79
CA ILE A 109 10.68 -9.89 1.72
C ILE A 109 9.91 -9.72 3.02
N GLY A 110 10.01 -8.54 3.63
CA GLY A 110 9.22 -8.17 4.80
C GLY A 110 7.78 -7.85 4.41
N HIS A 111 7.21 -6.82 5.01
CA HIS A 111 5.81 -6.46 4.77
C HIS A 111 5.66 -4.97 4.44
N GLY A 112 4.51 -4.61 3.88
CA GLY A 112 4.18 -3.22 3.57
C GLY A 112 4.92 -2.65 2.36
N ASN A 113 5.61 -3.47 1.60
CA ASN A 113 6.37 -3.03 0.44
C ASN A 113 5.46 -2.85 -0.79
N ILE A 114 5.81 -1.91 -1.64
CA ILE A 114 5.08 -1.63 -2.88
C ILE A 114 6.03 -1.84 -4.05
N PHE A 115 5.66 -2.74 -4.96
CA PHE A 115 6.44 -3.06 -6.16
C PHE A 115 5.64 -2.62 -7.39
N ALA A 116 6.09 -1.56 -8.04
CA ALA A 116 5.42 -1.01 -9.22
C ALA A 116 5.66 -1.88 -10.45
N LEU A 117 4.96 -1.54 -11.54
CA LEU A 117 5.01 -2.28 -12.81
C LEU A 117 6.45 -2.47 -13.29
N ASN A 118 6.74 -3.66 -13.80
CA ASN A 118 7.99 -4.00 -14.47
C ASN A 118 9.23 -3.96 -13.58
N THR A 119 9.05 -3.94 -12.27
CA THR A 119 10.16 -4.04 -11.32
C THR A 119 10.76 -5.44 -11.40
N ILE A 120 12.08 -5.51 -11.39
CA ILE A 120 12.82 -6.78 -11.38
C ILE A 120 13.65 -6.83 -10.09
N ILE A 121 13.45 -7.89 -9.31
CA ILE A 121 14.22 -8.13 -8.08
C ILE A 121 15.18 -9.28 -8.31
N SER A 122 16.45 -9.02 -8.13
CA SER A 122 17.50 -10.02 -8.35
C SER A 122 17.51 -11.08 -7.25
N CYS A 123 18.12 -12.22 -7.55
CA CYS A 123 18.28 -13.31 -6.60
C CYS A 123 19.14 -12.89 -5.40
N ASN A 124 18.96 -13.59 -4.29
CA ASN A 124 19.69 -13.36 -3.03
C ASN A 124 19.46 -11.97 -2.42
N THR A 125 18.39 -11.29 -2.79
CA THR A 125 18.07 -9.95 -2.27
C THR A 125 17.29 -10.08 -0.97
N LYS A 126 17.61 -9.22 -0.01
CA LYS A 126 16.90 -9.11 1.26
C LYS A 126 16.20 -7.76 1.31
N ILE A 127 14.88 -7.79 1.43
CA ILE A 127 14.04 -6.60 1.46
C ILE A 127 13.35 -6.53 2.81
N GLY A 128 13.46 -5.40 3.49
CA GLY A 128 12.79 -5.16 4.77
C GLY A 128 11.33 -4.75 4.59
N ASP A 129 10.90 -3.76 5.36
CA ASP A 129 9.51 -3.35 5.43
C ASP A 129 9.31 -1.94 4.85
N PHE A 130 8.15 -1.71 4.26
CA PHE A 130 7.69 -0.40 3.80
C PHE A 130 8.63 0.27 2.78
N ASN A 131 9.19 -0.53 1.89
CA ASN A 131 9.99 -0.02 0.77
C ASN A 131 9.11 0.17 -0.46
N VAL A 132 9.47 1.15 -1.29
CA VAL A 132 8.79 1.42 -2.55
C VAL A 132 9.78 1.16 -3.68
N PHE A 133 9.39 0.28 -4.61
CA PHE A 133 10.16 -0.03 -5.80
C PHE A 133 9.41 0.51 -7.01
N ASN A 134 9.93 1.59 -7.57
CA ASN A 134 9.32 2.28 -8.69
C ASN A 134 10.34 2.43 -9.82
N THR A 135 9.90 2.19 -11.06
CA THR A 135 10.78 2.25 -12.24
C THR A 135 10.90 3.65 -12.83
N ARG A 136 10.26 4.64 -12.24
CA ARG A 136 10.31 6.03 -12.71
C ARG A 136 11.24 6.89 -11.91
#